data_a4ef2485977058bcc717e1c8ec9c7531
#
_entry.id   a4ef2485977058bcc717e1c8ec9c7531
#
_cell.length_a   1.000
_cell.length_b   1.000
_cell.length_c   1.000
_cell.angle_alpha   90.00
_cell.angle_beta   90.00
_cell.angle_gamma   90.00
#
_symmetry.space_group_name_H-M   'P 1'
#
loop_
_entity.id
_entity.type
_entity.pdbx_description
1 polymer ?
#
loop_
_entity_poly.entity_id
_entity_poly.type
_entity_poly.pdbx_seq_one_letter_code
_entity_poly.pdbx_strand_id
1 'polypeptide(L)'
;ILLLEAYGGEVPQMATYLAQLKQLGAFEKVGGILLGTFTAMEAHACRPDITAMVREAAGTKLPIAKTQEIGHGNDAKAIRIGEKIYCGGDEACRSVVTDAERRQLEIR
;
A
#
# COMPACT_ATOMS: atom_id res chain seq x y z
N ILE A 1 2.26 -10.07 -1.64
CA ILE A 1 2.11 -8.67 -1.17
C ILE A 1 0.63 -8.29 -1.16
N LEU A 2 0.20 -7.67 -0.09
CA LEU A 2 -1.14 -7.10 0.02
C LEU A 2 -1.07 -5.62 -0.34
N LEU A 3 -1.82 -5.22 -1.37
CA LEU A 3 -1.91 -3.82 -1.80
C LEU A 3 -3.18 -3.21 -1.23
N LEU A 4 -3.06 -2.07 -0.56
CA LEU A 4 -4.18 -1.34 0.01
C LEU A 4 -4.15 0.12 -0.46
N GLU A 5 -5.30 0.63 -0.88
CA GLU A 5 -5.50 2.04 -1.17
C GLU A 5 -6.97 2.40 -0.98
N ALA A 6 -7.28 3.66 -0.79
CA ALA A 6 -8.66 4.12 -0.66
C ALA A 6 -8.81 5.57 -1.09
N TYR A 7 -9.91 5.88 -1.76
CA TYR A 7 -10.30 7.25 -2.06
C TYR A 7 -10.97 7.92 -0.87
N GLY A 8 -12.03 7.32 -0.35
CA GLY A 8 -12.82 7.84 0.76
C GLY A 8 -12.59 7.09 2.06
N GLY A 9 -13.17 7.62 3.13
CA GLY A 9 -13.11 7.02 4.45
C GLY A 9 -12.00 7.60 5.31
N GLU A 10 -12.31 7.72 6.59
CA GLU A 10 -11.40 8.23 7.60
C GLU A 10 -11.10 7.14 8.64
N VAL A 11 -10.52 7.51 9.78
CA VAL A 11 -10.03 6.56 10.79
C VAL A 11 -11.05 5.49 11.17
N PRO A 12 -12.31 5.81 11.51
CA PRO A 12 -13.25 4.76 11.92
C PRO A 12 -13.52 3.73 10.83
N GLN A 13 -13.65 4.17 9.58
CA GLN A 13 -13.89 3.28 8.46
C GLN A 13 -12.67 2.41 8.16
N MET A 14 -11.48 2.98 8.19
CA MET A 14 -10.25 2.22 8.00
C MET A 14 -10.04 1.20 9.12
N ALA A 15 -10.37 1.55 10.36
CA ALA A 15 -10.31 0.61 11.47
C ALA A 15 -11.23 -0.60 11.24
N THR A 16 -12.41 -0.38 10.70
CA THR A 16 -13.35 -1.44 10.36
C THR A 16 -12.79 -2.36 9.28
N TYR A 17 -12.27 -1.79 8.20
CA TYR A 17 -11.69 -2.56 7.10
C TYR A 17 -10.48 -3.39 7.54
N LEU A 18 -9.60 -2.79 8.32
CA LEU A 18 -8.41 -3.49 8.84
C LEU A 18 -8.79 -4.62 9.80
N ALA A 19 -9.82 -4.42 10.62
CA ALA A 19 -10.33 -5.48 11.49
C ALA A 19 -10.89 -6.64 10.68
N GLN A 20 -11.59 -6.37 9.59
CA GLN A 20 -12.10 -7.41 8.68
C GLN A 20 -10.96 -8.20 8.03
N LEU A 21 -9.94 -7.51 7.53
CA LEU A 21 -8.77 -8.16 6.94
C LEU A 21 -8.04 -9.05 7.95
N LYS A 22 -7.92 -8.57 9.19
CA LYS A 22 -7.31 -9.33 10.26
C LYS A 22 -8.11 -10.61 10.58
N GLN A 23 -9.43 -10.49 10.66
CA GLN A 23 -10.32 -11.64 10.91
C GLN A 23 -10.26 -12.66 9.77
N LEU A 24 -10.09 -12.22 8.54
CA LEU A 24 -9.93 -13.10 7.38
C LEU A 24 -8.53 -13.75 7.32
N GLY A 25 -7.63 -13.38 8.18
CA GLY A 25 -6.27 -13.90 8.17
C GLY A 25 -5.39 -13.34 7.05
N ALA A 26 -5.76 -12.20 6.46
CA ALA A 26 -5.04 -11.64 5.32
C ALA A 26 -3.58 -11.32 5.65
N PHE A 27 -3.30 -10.80 6.85
CA PHE A 27 -1.95 -10.44 7.26
C PHE A 27 -1.06 -11.65 7.56
N GLU A 28 -1.65 -12.81 7.77
CA GLU A 28 -0.90 -14.05 7.99
C GLU A 28 -0.46 -14.73 6.68
N LYS A 29 -1.09 -14.35 5.57
CA LYS A 29 -0.91 -14.98 4.27
C LYS A 29 0.02 -14.23 3.34
N VAL A 30 0.49 -13.06 3.73
CA VAL A 30 1.29 -12.19 2.86
C VAL A 30 2.68 -11.96 3.43
N GLY A 31 3.64 -11.72 2.54
CA GLY A 31 5.01 -11.41 2.92
C GLY A 31 5.31 -9.93 3.11
N GLY A 32 4.35 -9.06 2.81
CA GLY A 32 4.51 -7.63 2.98
C GLY A 32 3.25 -6.87 2.55
N ILE A 33 3.21 -5.59 2.88
CA ILE A 33 2.09 -4.70 2.59
C ILE A 33 2.61 -3.50 1.82
N LEU A 34 1.93 -3.16 0.72
CA LEU A 34 2.17 -1.95 -0.03
C LEU A 34 0.95 -1.04 0.11
N LEU A 35 1.17 0.15 0.65
CA LEU A 35 0.14 1.17 0.80
C LEU A 35 0.23 2.16 -0.36
N GLY A 36 -0.86 2.31 -1.09
CA GLY A 36 -1.03 3.40 -2.05
C GLY A 36 -1.55 4.65 -1.35
N THR A 37 -2.25 5.51 -2.10
CA THR A 37 -2.84 6.72 -1.54
C THR A 37 -4.10 6.41 -0.75
N PHE A 38 -4.29 7.14 0.34
CA PHE A 38 -5.52 7.15 1.14
C PHE A 38 -6.03 8.58 1.15
N THR A 39 -6.71 8.95 0.08
CA THR A 39 -6.96 10.34 -0.31
C THR A 39 -7.67 11.13 0.79
N ALA A 40 -8.78 10.63 1.34
CA ALA A 40 -9.52 11.36 2.37
C ALA A 40 -8.70 11.49 3.66
N MET A 41 -8.01 10.44 4.08
CA MET A 41 -7.18 10.48 5.30
C MET A 41 -6.01 11.47 5.15
N GLU A 42 -5.38 11.50 3.99
CA GLU A 42 -4.27 12.41 3.71
C GLU A 42 -4.74 13.87 3.63
N ALA A 43 -5.88 14.11 2.96
CA ALA A 43 -6.46 15.45 2.83
C ALA A 43 -6.86 16.05 4.17
N HIS A 44 -7.35 15.24 5.10
CA HIS A 44 -7.80 15.66 6.42
C HIS A 44 -6.72 15.51 7.50
N ALA A 45 -5.51 15.11 7.12
CA ALA A 45 -4.39 14.89 8.06
C ALA A 45 -4.80 14.04 9.27
N CYS A 46 -5.51 12.95 9.02
CA CYS A 46 -6.04 12.08 10.07
C CYS A 46 -4.96 11.52 10.99
N ARG A 47 -5.30 11.40 12.27
CA ARG A 47 -4.46 10.76 13.29
C ARG A 47 -5.28 9.70 14.03
N PRO A 48 -4.76 8.47 14.22
CA PRO A 48 -3.49 7.99 13.67
C PRO A 48 -3.52 7.95 12.13
N ASP A 49 -2.35 8.02 11.49
CA ASP A 49 -2.28 7.88 10.04
C ASP A 49 -2.44 6.42 9.62
N ILE A 50 -2.63 6.20 8.31
CA ILE A 50 -2.90 4.86 7.81
C ILE A 50 -1.72 3.89 8.07
N THR A 51 -0.49 4.36 7.99
CA THR A 51 0.67 3.50 8.25
C THR A 51 0.66 2.99 9.68
N ALA A 52 0.38 3.87 10.66
CA ALA A 52 0.28 3.49 12.06
C ALA A 52 -0.86 2.49 12.28
N MET A 53 -2.01 2.72 11.65
CA MET A 53 -3.17 1.83 11.78
C MET A 53 -2.89 0.43 11.21
N VAL A 54 -2.26 0.37 10.04
CA VAL A 54 -1.88 -0.90 9.41
C VAL A 54 -0.84 -1.63 10.24
N ARG A 55 0.13 -0.91 10.78
CA ARG A 55 1.15 -1.50 11.66
C ARG A 55 0.52 -2.13 12.90
N GLU A 56 -0.45 -1.47 13.50
CA GLU A 56 -1.17 -2.02 14.66
C GLU A 56 -1.95 -3.28 14.30
N ALA A 57 -2.64 -3.28 13.15
CA ALA A 57 -3.46 -4.42 12.74
C ALA A 57 -2.62 -5.60 12.27
N ALA A 58 -1.53 -5.36 11.54
CA ALA A 58 -0.71 -6.38 10.91
C ALA A 58 0.41 -6.92 11.82
N GLY A 59 0.75 -6.19 12.87
CA GLY A 59 1.89 -6.55 13.75
C GLY A 59 3.21 -6.01 13.23
N THR A 60 4.30 -6.31 13.92
CA THR A 60 5.62 -5.72 13.69
C THR A 60 6.48 -6.47 12.68
N LYS A 61 6.09 -7.67 12.30
CA LYS A 61 6.92 -8.56 11.47
C LYS A 61 6.82 -8.28 9.97
N LEU A 62 5.67 -7.78 9.50
CA LEU A 62 5.47 -7.55 8.07
C LEU A 62 6.12 -6.23 7.64
N PRO A 63 6.92 -6.25 6.56
CA PRO A 63 7.40 -5.00 5.98
C PRO A 63 6.23 -4.23 5.36
N ILE A 64 6.23 -2.92 5.56
CA ILE A 64 5.23 -2.00 5.02
C ILE A 64 5.97 -0.94 4.21
N ALA A 65 5.59 -0.80 2.95
CA ALA A 65 6.06 0.26 2.08
C ALA A 65 4.87 1.14 1.69
N LYS A 66 5.13 2.42 1.38
CA LYS A 66 4.10 3.37 0.97
C LYS A 66 4.54 4.07 -0.30
N THR A 67 3.60 4.26 -1.24
CA THR A 67 3.87 4.94 -2.50
C THR A 67 2.72 5.88 -2.87
N GLN A 68 3.04 6.98 -3.55
CA GLN A 68 2.05 7.88 -4.15
C GLN A 68 1.67 7.45 -5.58
N GLU A 69 2.31 6.45 -6.13
CA GLU A 69 2.09 6.01 -7.52
C GLU A 69 0.92 5.05 -7.69
N ILE A 70 0.25 4.65 -6.61
CA ILE A 70 -0.91 3.76 -6.66
C ILE A 70 -2.06 4.39 -5.91
N GLY A 71 -3.24 4.44 -6.53
CA GLY A 71 -4.46 4.96 -5.95
C GLY A 71 -5.06 6.09 -6.77
N HIS A 72 -5.58 7.12 -6.10
CA HIS A 72 -6.32 8.23 -6.72
C HIS A 72 -5.52 9.54 -6.82
N GLY A 73 -4.23 9.50 -6.57
CA GLY A 73 -3.36 10.67 -6.69
C GLY A 73 -3.00 11.00 -8.13
N ASN A 74 -2.37 12.18 -8.32
CA ASN A 74 -1.96 12.64 -9.65
C ASN A 74 -0.86 11.79 -10.28
N ASP A 75 -0.09 11.11 -9.46
CA ASP A 75 1.01 10.24 -9.91
C ASP A 75 0.59 8.78 -10.05
N ALA A 76 -0.71 8.50 -9.98
CA ALA A 76 -1.22 7.14 -10.00
C ALA A 76 -0.90 6.43 -11.32
N LYS A 77 -0.40 5.21 -11.21
CA LYS A 77 -0.11 4.32 -12.31
C LYS A 77 -1.04 3.11 -12.30
N ALA A 78 -1.28 2.54 -13.47
CA ALA A 78 -1.96 1.26 -13.55
C ALA A 78 -1.08 0.16 -12.99
N ILE A 79 -1.69 -0.77 -12.25
CA ILE A 79 -1.01 -1.93 -11.72
C ILE A 79 -1.85 -3.18 -12.00
N ARG A 80 -1.20 -4.25 -12.39
CA ARG A 80 -1.88 -5.53 -12.62
C ARG A 80 -1.85 -6.36 -11.34
N ILE A 81 -3.02 -6.77 -10.91
CA ILE A 81 -3.13 -7.67 -9.76
C ILE A 81 -2.56 -9.03 -10.12
N GLY A 82 -1.71 -9.56 -9.24
CA GLY A 82 -1.05 -10.84 -9.45
C GLY A 82 0.25 -10.76 -10.25
N GLU A 83 0.62 -9.58 -10.74
CA GLU A 83 1.88 -9.38 -11.45
C GLU A 83 3.00 -9.05 -10.45
N LYS A 84 4.20 -9.45 -10.80
CA LYS A 84 5.39 -9.11 -10.02
C LYS A 84 5.73 -7.63 -10.21
N ILE A 85 5.94 -6.94 -9.10
CA ILE A 85 6.32 -5.52 -9.10
C ILE A 85 7.58 -5.31 -8.26
N TYR A 86 8.21 -4.17 -8.47
CA TYR A 86 9.41 -3.75 -7.73
C TYR A 86 9.17 -2.37 -7.14
N CYS A 87 9.52 -2.20 -5.88
CA CYS A 87 9.51 -0.91 -5.22
C CYS A 87 10.94 -0.38 -5.17
N GLY A 88 11.15 0.81 -5.74
CA GLY A 88 12.43 1.49 -5.70
C GLY A 88 12.46 2.61 -4.67
N GLY A 89 13.64 2.97 -4.21
CA GLY A 89 13.88 4.01 -3.21
C GLY A 89 14.23 3.43 -1.85
N ASP A 90 14.33 4.32 -0.86
CA ASP A 90 14.76 3.97 0.49
C ASP A 90 13.64 3.28 1.31
N GLU A 91 13.36 3.78 2.52
CA GLU A 91 12.36 3.21 3.41
C GLU A 91 10.93 3.33 2.87
N ALA A 92 10.68 4.35 2.04
CA ALA A 92 9.41 4.50 1.35
C ALA A 92 9.54 3.99 -0.09
N CYS A 93 8.56 3.25 -0.56
CA CYS A 93 8.50 2.83 -1.96
C CYS A 93 8.22 4.05 -2.83
N ARG A 94 9.26 4.67 -3.37
CA ARG A 94 9.14 5.92 -4.16
C ARG A 94 8.68 5.68 -5.58
N SER A 95 8.99 4.53 -6.13
CA SER A 95 8.55 4.15 -7.46
C SER A 95 8.11 2.69 -7.48
N VAL A 96 7.11 2.41 -8.28
CA VAL A 96 6.64 1.05 -8.52
C VAL A 96 6.84 0.75 -9.99
N VAL A 97 7.59 -0.31 -10.26
CA VAL A 97 7.93 -0.74 -11.61
C VAL A 97 7.42 -2.16 -11.80
N THR A 98 6.68 -2.42 -12.86
CA THR A 98 6.27 -3.78 -13.19
C THR A 98 7.46 -4.60 -13.68
N ASP A 99 7.31 -5.91 -13.68
CA ASP A 99 8.35 -6.81 -14.17
C ASP A 99 8.69 -6.52 -15.64
N ALA A 100 7.69 -6.21 -16.46
CA ALA A 100 7.88 -5.84 -17.85
C ALA A 100 8.69 -4.54 -18.02
N GLU A 101 8.34 -3.52 -17.25
CA GLU A 101 9.05 -2.24 -17.27
C GLU A 101 10.50 -2.39 -16.80
N ARG A 102 10.73 -3.20 -15.78
CA ARG A 102 12.07 -3.48 -15.28
C ARG A 102 12.94 -4.17 -16.35
N ARG A 103 12.39 -5.14 -17.05
CA ARG A 103 13.11 -5.81 -18.14
C ARG A 103 13.51 -4.85 -19.25
N GLN A 104 12.66 -3.90 -19.60
CA GLN A 104 12.99 -2.86 -20.56
C GLN A 104 14.14 -1.98 -20.09
N LEU A 105 14.18 -1.64 -18.80
CA LEU A 105 15.29 -0.87 -18.24
C LEU A 105 16.61 -1.64 -18.25
N GLU A 106 16.57 -2.94 -18.08
CA GLU A 106 17.75 -3.79 -18.12
C GLU A 106 18.33 -3.97 -19.54
N ILE A 107 17.50 -3.85 -20.56
CA ILE A 107 17.92 -3.97 -21.96
C ILE A 107 18.59 -2.71 -22.49
N ARG A 108 18.37 -1.56 -21.83
CA ARG A 108 19.01 -0.31 -22.18
C ARG A 108 20.48 -0.30 -21.77
#